data_9cebcd93792fc7faa80b82d8e1e81c82
#
_entry.id   9cebcd93792fc7faa80b82d8e1e81c82
#
_cell.length_a   1.000
_cell.length_b   1.000
_cell.length_c   1.000
_cell.angle_alpha   90.00
_cell.angle_beta   90.00
_cell.angle_gamma   90.00
#
_symmetry.space_group_name_H-M   'P 1'
#
loop_
_entity.id
_entity.type
_entity.pdbx_description
1 polymer ?
#
loop_
_entity_poly.entity_id
_entity_poly.type
_entity_poly.pdbx_seq_one_letter_code
_entity_poly.pdbx_strand_id
1 'polypeptide(L)'
;MKHLTTLLLVVLALGFFGCQSNKKYEGMPKELAALCKQIDKHPKNAEFYYQRADYYYFHKNIDKGIADMQQAIKLQPDSSKYYVKLSDLYFAQHETDLAEEMLQKAISKQKDNNEARLKLAELYFHQHMLNDCSKTLEEALALQKYNPKAYLIKAFMLKEQQDTVGYLRMLQLVIDQDPKEVKAYLELGYFYQQKMDPLAISYYENALNVDPQNVEILTNLGKMHQDMGEIEKAEQRYQAAIDVDPTYIPALNNLGYIYLDDEVARYDDAVKLFTQAIKANPNLAYLYCNRGLAYESLEKYDLARKDYEKSLKLHTNFEPAILGLNRLDKKQK
;
A
#
# COMPACT_ATOMS: atom_id res chain seq x y z
N MET A 1 -70.15 -16.73 11.30
CA MET A 1 -69.10 -16.29 12.29
C MET A 1 -67.80 -17.14 12.25
N LYS A 2 -67.73 -18.30 11.60
CA LYS A 2 -66.52 -19.14 11.56
C LYS A 2 -65.50 -18.75 10.48
N HIS A 3 -65.90 -17.97 9.47
CA HIS A 3 -64.98 -17.55 8.40
C HIS A 3 -64.25 -16.20 8.66
N LEU A 4 -64.73 -15.41 9.63
CA LEU A 4 -64.08 -14.11 9.97
C LEU A 4 -62.89 -14.30 10.92
N THR A 5 -62.89 -15.35 11.76
CA THR A 5 -61.78 -15.64 12.69
C THR A 5 -60.57 -16.27 12.04
N THR A 6 -60.73 -17.00 10.92
CA THR A 6 -59.62 -17.58 10.16
C THR A 6 -58.87 -16.52 9.33
N LEU A 7 -59.56 -15.48 8.84
CA LEU A 7 -58.91 -14.41 8.09
C LEU A 7 -58.05 -13.48 8.99
N LEU A 8 -58.51 -13.28 10.25
CA LEU A 8 -57.78 -12.46 11.23
C LEU A 8 -56.51 -13.14 11.74
N LEU A 9 -56.49 -14.47 11.84
CA LEU A 9 -55.31 -15.25 12.25
C LEU A 9 -54.23 -15.32 11.16
N VAL A 10 -54.60 -15.33 9.87
CA VAL A 10 -53.63 -15.31 8.75
C VAL A 10 -52.99 -13.95 8.62
N VAL A 11 -53.74 -12.85 8.85
CA VAL A 11 -53.15 -11.47 8.78
C VAL A 11 -52.21 -11.22 9.97
N LEU A 12 -52.52 -11.76 11.17
CA LEU A 12 -51.62 -11.67 12.33
C LEU A 12 -50.34 -12.52 12.18
N ALA A 13 -50.43 -13.69 11.51
CA ALA A 13 -49.24 -14.51 11.22
C ALA A 13 -48.27 -13.86 10.19
N LEU A 14 -48.82 -13.15 9.18
CA LEU A 14 -48.01 -12.40 8.19
C LEU A 14 -47.34 -11.16 8.81
N GLY A 15 -47.98 -10.51 9.78
CA GLY A 15 -47.39 -9.36 10.50
C GLY A 15 -46.23 -9.73 11.43
N PHE A 16 -46.24 -10.93 12.03
CA PHE A 16 -45.18 -11.44 12.90
C PHE A 16 -43.91 -11.88 12.13
N PHE A 17 -44.05 -12.40 10.90
CA PHE A 17 -42.92 -12.77 10.07
C PHE A 17 -42.17 -11.55 9.50
N GLY A 18 -42.85 -10.44 9.28
CA GLY A 18 -42.23 -9.18 8.80
C GLY A 18 -41.39 -8.45 9.84
N CYS A 19 -41.76 -8.49 11.12
CA CYS A 19 -41.03 -7.82 12.20
C CYS A 19 -39.81 -8.60 12.70
N GLN A 20 -39.80 -9.94 12.63
CA GLN A 20 -38.62 -10.73 13.03
C GLN A 20 -37.47 -10.63 12.05
N SER A 21 -37.74 -10.42 10.75
CA SER A 21 -36.68 -10.30 9.71
C SER A 21 -35.86 -9.04 9.83
N ASN A 22 -36.38 -7.93 10.38
CA ASN A 22 -35.65 -6.68 10.51
C ASN A 22 -34.71 -6.65 11.71
N LYS A 23 -35.06 -7.32 12.82
CA LYS A 23 -34.18 -7.39 14.00
C LYS A 23 -32.86 -8.14 13.76
N LYS A 24 -32.87 -9.14 12.86
CA LYS A 24 -31.66 -9.94 12.50
C LYS A 24 -30.50 -9.08 11.96
N TYR A 25 -30.80 -7.96 11.33
CA TYR A 25 -29.82 -7.09 10.67
C TYR A 25 -29.65 -5.74 11.36
N GLU A 26 -30.29 -5.54 12.53
CA GLU A 26 -30.22 -4.33 13.30
C GLU A 26 -28.78 -4.11 13.81
N GLY A 27 -28.22 -2.91 13.59
CA GLY A 27 -26.83 -2.58 13.93
C GLY A 27 -25.79 -3.02 12.92
N MET A 28 -26.17 -3.75 11.85
CA MET A 28 -25.21 -4.07 10.78
C MET A 28 -25.01 -2.89 9.83
N PRO A 29 -23.80 -2.71 9.26
CA PRO A 29 -23.59 -1.82 8.13
C PRO A 29 -24.58 -2.13 6.99
N LYS A 30 -25.09 -1.08 6.33
CA LYS A 30 -26.16 -1.22 5.31
C LYS A 30 -25.83 -2.22 4.21
N GLU A 31 -24.59 -2.19 3.73
CA GLU A 31 -24.09 -3.07 2.68
C GLU A 31 -24.08 -4.54 3.13
N LEU A 32 -23.52 -4.82 4.31
CA LEU A 32 -23.53 -6.18 4.87
C LEU A 32 -24.93 -6.70 5.12
N ALA A 33 -25.83 -5.86 5.65
CA ALA A 33 -27.22 -6.22 5.87
C ALA A 33 -27.95 -6.56 4.56
N ALA A 34 -27.65 -5.85 3.47
CA ALA A 34 -28.20 -6.13 2.15
C ALA A 34 -27.74 -7.49 1.62
N LEU A 35 -26.44 -7.79 1.71
CA LEU A 35 -25.87 -9.08 1.30
C LEU A 35 -26.45 -10.23 2.13
N CYS A 36 -26.57 -10.08 3.46
CA CYS A 36 -27.19 -11.08 4.31
C CYS A 36 -28.65 -11.35 3.95
N LYS A 37 -29.43 -10.30 3.63
CA LYS A 37 -30.82 -10.45 3.16
C LYS A 37 -30.92 -11.19 1.84
N GLN A 38 -29.97 -10.94 0.91
CA GLN A 38 -29.91 -11.66 -0.38
C GLN A 38 -29.61 -13.14 -0.16
N ILE A 39 -28.66 -13.48 0.71
CA ILE A 39 -28.32 -14.85 1.06
C ILE A 39 -29.51 -15.57 1.71
N ASP A 40 -30.21 -14.91 2.65
CA ASP A 40 -31.39 -15.50 3.30
C ASP A 40 -32.53 -15.78 2.31
N LYS A 41 -32.72 -14.93 1.30
CA LYS A 41 -33.69 -15.14 0.23
C LYS A 41 -33.27 -16.20 -0.79
N HIS A 42 -31.96 -16.27 -1.07
CA HIS A 42 -31.41 -17.13 -2.11
C HIS A 42 -30.20 -17.94 -1.59
N PRO A 43 -30.38 -18.84 -0.62
CA PRO A 43 -29.28 -19.51 0.08
C PRO A 43 -28.44 -20.46 -0.81
N LYS A 44 -28.92 -20.77 -2.02
CA LYS A 44 -28.21 -21.59 -3.01
C LYS A 44 -27.48 -20.75 -4.07
N ASN A 45 -27.49 -19.42 -3.98
CA ASN A 45 -26.77 -18.57 -4.91
C ASN A 45 -25.35 -18.31 -4.40
N ALA A 46 -24.35 -18.97 -5.01
CA ALA A 46 -22.95 -18.87 -4.65
C ALA A 46 -22.38 -17.44 -4.79
N GLU A 47 -22.93 -16.65 -5.72
CA GLU A 47 -22.49 -15.29 -5.98
C GLU A 47 -22.68 -14.35 -4.78
N PHE A 48 -23.76 -14.52 -4.02
CA PHE A 48 -23.98 -13.68 -2.83
C PHE A 48 -23.00 -13.97 -1.70
N TYR A 49 -22.57 -15.23 -1.55
CA TYR A 49 -21.48 -15.59 -0.64
C TYR A 49 -20.15 -15.00 -1.09
N TYR A 50 -19.86 -15.04 -2.39
CA TYR A 50 -18.67 -14.40 -2.96
C TYR A 50 -18.64 -12.90 -2.67
N GLN A 51 -19.74 -12.18 -2.92
CA GLN A 51 -19.85 -10.74 -2.66
C GLN A 51 -19.70 -10.43 -1.16
N ARG A 52 -20.25 -11.28 -0.28
CA ARG A 52 -20.09 -11.09 1.17
C ARG A 52 -18.68 -11.42 1.65
N ALA A 53 -18.02 -12.41 1.06
CA ALA A 53 -16.61 -12.70 1.30
C ALA A 53 -15.72 -11.52 0.88
N ASP A 54 -16.05 -10.86 -0.23
CA ASP A 54 -15.36 -9.66 -0.69
C ASP A 54 -15.53 -8.52 0.31
N TYR A 55 -16.75 -8.26 0.77
CA TYR A 55 -17.00 -7.31 1.84
C TYR A 55 -16.16 -7.62 3.09
N TYR A 56 -16.13 -8.87 3.54
CA TYR A 56 -15.34 -9.30 4.71
C TYR A 56 -13.85 -9.14 4.52
N TYR A 57 -13.33 -9.38 3.32
CA TYR A 57 -11.93 -9.16 2.98
C TYR A 57 -11.52 -7.69 3.16
N PHE A 58 -12.31 -6.75 2.60
CA PHE A 58 -12.05 -5.32 2.75
C PHE A 58 -12.15 -4.83 4.19
N HIS A 59 -13.02 -5.45 4.99
CA HIS A 59 -13.20 -5.11 6.41
C HIS A 59 -12.34 -5.96 7.36
N LYS A 60 -11.35 -6.67 6.83
CA LYS A 60 -10.39 -7.48 7.60
C LYS A 60 -11.01 -8.59 8.46
N ASN A 61 -12.23 -9.05 8.11
CA ASN A 61 -12.91 -10.19 8.73
C ASN A 61 -12.64 -11.49 7.96
N ILE A 62 -11.36 -11.86 7.85
CA ILE A 62 -10.89 -12.90 6.92
C ILE A 62 -11.55 -14.25 7.17
N ASP A 63 -11.72 -14.69 8.43
CA ASP A 63 -12.34 -15.97 8.75
C ASP A 63 -13.78 -16.10 8.22
N LYS A 64 -14.56 -15.02 8.31
CA LYS A 64 -15.93 -15.00 7.75
C LYS A 64 -15.92 -15.05 6.24
N GLY A 65 -14.95 -14.37 5.61
CA GLY A 65 -14.72 -14.44 4.17
C GLY A 65 -14.41 -15.86 3.70
N ILE A 66 -13.53 -16.57 4.41
CA ILE A 66 -13.17 -17.98 4.12
C ILE A 66 -14.41 -18.88 4.23
N ALA A 67 -15.20 -18.75 5.30
CA ALA A 67 -16.41 -19.54 5.46
C ALA A 67 -17.41 -19.31 4.32
N ASP A 68 -17.58 -18.08 3.88
CA ASP A 68 -18.45 -17.76 2.74
C ASP A 68 -17.90 -18.33 1.43
N MET A 69 -16.59 -18.23 1.19
CA MET A 69 -15.98 -18.81 -0.01
C MET A 69 -16.06 -20.34 -0.03
N GLN A 70 -15.89 -21.02 1.10
CA GLN A 70 -16.09 -22.46 1.22
C GLN A 70 -17.55 -22.84 0.88
N GLN A 71 -18.51 -22.02 1.33
CA GLN A 71 -19.92 -22.24 0.98
C GLN A 71 -20.18 -21.99 -0.51
N ALA A 72 -19.59 -20.94 -1.10
CA ALA A 72 -19.71 -20.67 -2.55
C ALA A 72 -19.14 -21.84 -3.39
N ILE A 73 -17.98 -22.36 -3.02
CA ILE A 73 -17.34 -23.50 -3.68
C ILE A 73 -18.21 -24.77 -3.53
N LYS A 74 -18.79 -24.99 -2.34
CA LYS A 74 -19.72 -26.14 -2.15
C LYS A 74 -20.94 -26.05 -3.06
N LEU A 75 -21.43 -24.85 -3.35
CA LEU A 75 -22.57 -24.64 -4.25
C LEU A 75 -22.19 -24.73 -5.73
N GLN A 76 -20.99 -24.28 -6.10
CA GLN A 76 -20.48 -24.27 -7.46
C GLN A 76 -18.99 -24.68 -7.48
N PRO A 77 -18.68 -25.98 -7.40
CA PRO A 77 -17.31 -26.49 -7.23
C PRO A 77 -16.41 -26.33 -8.46
N ASP A 78 -16.99 -25.99 -9.61
CA ASP A 78 -16.21 -25.82 -10.86
C ASP A 78 -15.92 -24.36 -11.20
N SER A 79 -16.34 -23.43 -10.35
CA SER A 79 -16.09 -22.01 -10.58
C SER A 79 -14.68 -21.61 -10.11
N SER A 80 -13.76 -21.45 -11.04
CA SER A 80 -12.37 -21.08 -10.82
C SER A 80 -12.23 -19.80 -9.99
N LYS A 81 -13.08 -18.80 -10.20
CA LYS A 81 -13.03 -17.50 -9.49
C LYS A 81 -13.17 -17.62 -7.98
N TYR A 82 -13.91 -18.62 -7.47
CA TYR A 82 -14.08 -18.79 -6.03
C TYR A 82 -12.83 -19.34 -5.36
N TYR A 83 -12.08 -20.19 -6.06
CA TYR A 83 -10.77 -20.65 -5.59
C TYR A 83 -9.74 -19.51 -5.60
N VAL A 84 -9.75 -18.65 -6.63
CA VAL A 84 -8.89 -17.46 -6.68
C VAL A 84 -9.19 -16.55 -5.48
N LYS A 85 -10.46 -16.27 -5.20
CA LYS A 85 -10.83 -15.43 -4.04
C LYS A 85 -10.47 -16.08 -2.70
N LEU A 86 -10.63 -17.40 -2.58
CA LEU A 86 -10.24 -18.13 -1.37
C LEU A 86 -8.72 -18.09 -1.16
N SER A 87 -7.93 -18.11 -2.24
CA SER A 87 -6.47 -17.94 -2.15
C SER A 87 -6.08 -16.56 -1.62
N ASP A 88 -6.78 -15.48 -2.04
CA ASP A 88 -6.53 -14.13 -1.52
C ASP A 88 -6.78 -14.06 0.00
N LEU A 89 -7.81 -14.75 0.48
CA LEU A 89 -8.16 -14.80 1.90
C LEU A 89 -7.10 -15.58 2.69
N TYR A 90 -6.65 -16.74 2.20
CA TYR A 90 -5.58 -17.50 2.85
C TYR A 90 -4.26 -16.75 2.85
N PHE A 91 -3.93 -16.08 1.75
CA PHE A 91 -2.74 -15.23 1.70
C PHE A 91 -2.78 -14.10 2.73
N ALA A 92 -3.97 -13.48 2.92
CA ALA A 92 -4.17 -12.44 3.95
C ALA A 92 -4.04 -12.98 5.39
N GLN A 93 -4.16 -14.30 5.61
CA GLN A 93 -3.88 -14.98 6.88
C GLN A 93 -2.44 -15.50 6.99
N HIS A 94 -1.59 -15.25 5.99
CA HIS A 94 -0.25 -15.84 5.89
C HIS A 94 -0.22 -17.37 5.72
N GLU A 95 -1.35 -17.98 5.34
CA GLU A 95 -1.48 -19.41 5.05
C GLU A 95 -1.11 -19.66 3.58
N THR A 96 0.18 -19.51 3.28
CA THR A 96 0.70 -19.52 1.90
C THR A 96 0.49 -20.85 1.18
N ASP A 97 0.62 -21.98 1.88
CA ASP A 97 0.43 -23.33 1.32
C ASP A 97 -1.02 -23.55 0.89
N LEU A 98 -1.98 -23.08 1.69
CA LEU A 98 -3.41 -23.16 1.35
C LEU A 98 -3.74 -22.20 0.19
N ALA A 99 -3.11 -21.03 0.13
CA ALA A 99 -3.28 -20.11 -0.99
C ALA A 99 -2.79 -20.73 -2.30
N GLU A 100 -1.61 -21.39 -2.29
CA GLU A 100 -1.07 -22.12 -3.43
C GLU A 100 -2.01 -23.23 -3.89
N GLU A 101 -2.49 -24.07 -2.96
CA GLU A 101 -3.43 -25.16 -3.27
C GLU A 101 -4.70 -24.63 -3.97
N MET A 102 -5.25 -23.51 -3.48
CA MET A 102 -6.44 -22.90 -4.08
C MET A 102 -6.15 -22.35 -5.49
N LEU A 103 -5.00 -21.73 -5.72
CA LEU A 103 -4.63 -21.25 -7.06
C LEU A 103 -4.41 -22.40 -8.04
N GLN A 104 -3.77 -23.50 -7.62
CA GLN A 104 -3.63 -24.68 -8.43
C GLN A 104 -5.00 -25.31 -8.75
N LYS A 105 -5.94 -25.37 -7.79
CA LYS A 105 -7.33 -25.78 -8.03
C LYS A 105 -8.02 -24.84 -9.02
N ALA A 106 -7.87 -23.53 -8.89
CA ALA A 106 -8.43 -22.57 -9.82
C ALA A 106 -7.96 -22.83 -11.26
N ILE A 107 -6.65 -23.08 -11.47
CA ILE A 107 -6.06 -23.41 -12.75
C ILE A 107 -6.58 -24.76 -13.28
N SER A 108 -6.74 -25.75 -12.40
CA SER A 108 -7.28 -27.06 -12.80
C SER A 108 -8.71 -26.99 -13.29
N LYS A 109 -9.53 -26.10 -12.69
CA LYS A 109 -10.92 -25.88 -13.08
C LYS A 109 -11.06 -25.06 -14.35
N GLN A 110 -10.15 -24.14 -14.58
CA GLN A 110 -10.12 -23.30 -15.77
C GLN A 110 -8.66 -23.14 -16.24
N LYS A 111 -8.28 -23.93 -17.23
CA LYS A 111 -6.88 -24.01 -17.71
C LYS A 111 -6.36 -22.73 -18.35
N ASP A 112 -7.21 -21.87 -18.84
CA ASP A 112 -6.89 -20.54 -19.39
C ASP A 112 -7.04 -19.41 -18.39
N ASN A 113 -7.25 -19.70 -17.09
CA ASN A 113 -7.30 -18.69 -16.05
C ASN A 113 -5.92 -18.07 -15.82
N ASN A 114 -5.65 -16.97 -16.53
CA ASN A 114 -4.39 -16.26 -16.43
C ASN A 114 -4.25 -15.47 -15.12
N GLU A 115 -5.36 -15.00 -14.55
CA GLU A 115 -5.35 -14.35 -13.25
C GLU A 115 -4.81 -15.27 -12.14
N ALA A 116 -5.29 -16.52 -12.09
CA ALA A 116 -4.81 -17.50 -11.13
C ALA A 116 -3.31 -17.78 -11.28
N ARG A 117 -2.81 -17.87 -12.54
CA ARG A 117 -1.37 -18.04 -12.79
C ARG A 117 -0.53 -16.86 -12.33
N LEU A 118 -0.99 -15.63 -12.59
CA LEU A 118 -0.26 -14.45 -12.17
C LEU A 118 -0.20 -14.35 -10.65
N LYS A 119 -1.29 -14.65 -9.95
CA LYS A 119 -1.31 -14.71 -8.49
C LYS A 119 -0.42 -15.82 -7.94
N LEU A 120 -0.37 -16.98 -8.62
CA LEU A 120 0.52 -18.08 -8.25
C LEU A 120 1.99 -17.71 -8.45
N ALA A 121 2.32 -17.05 -9.56
CA ALA A 121 3.67 -16.55 -9.82
C ALA A 121 4.08 -15.49 -8.78
N GLU A 122 3.17 -14.59 -8.41
CA GLU A 122 3.39 -13.59 -7.36
C GLU A 122 3.61 -14.25 -5.99
N LEU A 123 2.83 -15.29 -5.65
CA LEU A 123 3.01 -16.09 -4.44
C LEU A 123 4.39 -16.76 -4.40
N TYR A 124 4.80 -17.44 -5.48
CA TYR A 124 6.13 -18.06 -5.60
C TYR A 124 7.27 -17.03 -5.48
N PHE A 125 7.08 -15.84 -6.07
CA PHE A 125 8.04 -14.76 -5.92
C PHE A 125 8.20 -14.35 -4.45
N HIS A 126 7.10 -14.15 -3.72
CA HIS A 126 7.15 -13.81 -2.29
C HIS A 126 7.73 -14.91 -1.40
N GLN A 127 7.67 -16.16 -1.83
CA GLN A 127 8.29 -17.31 -1.16
C GLN A 127 9.75 -17.54 -1.60
N HIS A 128 10.33 -16.66 -2.44
CA HIS A 128 11.66 -16.83 -3.05
C HIS A 128 11.81 -18.11 -3.90
N MET A 129 10.71 -18.69 -4.35
CA MET A 129 10.67 -19.84 -5.23
C MET A 129 10.83 -19.42 -6.71
N LEU A 130 11.99 -18.85 -7.05
CA LEU A 130 12.21 -18.15 -8.31
C LEU A 130 12.05 -19.06 -9.57
N ASN A 131 12.36 -20.35 -9.45
CA ASN A 131 12.21 -21.30 -10.56
C ASN A 131 10.72 -21.55 -10.88
N ASP A 132 9.89 -21.76 -9.84
CA ASP A 132 8.45 -21.97 -10.00
C ASP A 132 7.75 -20.70 -10.44
N CYS A 133 8.19 -19.55 -9.94
CA CYS A 133 7.76 -18.23 -10.40
C CYS A 133 8.03 -18.06 -11.89
N SER A 134 9.27 -18.31 -12.36
CA SER A 134 9.63 -18.21 -13.79
C SER A 134 8.78 -19.10 -14.67
N LYS A 135 8.64 -20.37 -14.29
CA LYS A 135 7.83 -21.34 -15.04
C LYS A 135 6.37 -20.90 -15.14
N THR A 136 5.79 -20.45 -14.02
CA THR A 136 4.40 -20.02 -13.98
C THR A 136 4.17 -18.74 -14.80
N LEU A 137 5.16 -17.81 -14.81
CA LEU A 137 5.12 -16.63 -15.67
C LEU A 137 5.21 -16.99 -17.16
N GLU A 138 6.03 -17.98 -17.54
CA GLU A 138 6.10 -18.47 -18.93
C GLU A 138 4.76 -19.05 -19.38
N GLU A 139 4.11 -19.83 -18.55
CA GLU A 139 2.75 -20.35 -18.80
C GLU A 139 1.74 -19.21 -18.94
N ALA A 140 1.80 -18.18 -18.08
CA ALA A 140 0.92 -17.02 -18.14
C ALA A 140 1.13 -16.21 -19.43
N LEU A 141 2.37 -15.98 -19.82
CA LEU A 141 2.73 -15.26 -21.04
C LEU A 141 2.45 -16.05 -22.33
N ALA A 142 2.45 -17.39 -22.27
CA ALA A 142 2.02 -18.22 -23.37
C ALA A 142 0.51 -18.08 -23.66
N LEU A 143 -0.30 -17.86 -22.61
CA LEU A 143 -1.73 -17.56 -22.74
C LEU A 143 -1.99 -16.12 -23.21
N GLN A 144 -1.24 -15.19 -22.67
CA GLN A 144 -1.40 -13.75 -22.94
C GLN A 144 -0.04 -13.09 -23.05
N LYS A 145 0.48 -13.00 -24.29
CA LYS A 145 1.79 -12.42 -24.58
C LYS A 145 1.94 -10.96 -24.13
N TYR A 146 0.87 -10.17 -24.24
CA TYR A 146 0.82 -8.76 -23.81
C TYR A 146 0.17 -8.70 -22.44
N ASN A 147 0.99 -8.79 -21.38
CA ASN A 147 0.52 -8.78 -20.01
C ASN A 147 1.50 -7.97 -19.12
N PRO A 148 1.24 -6.66 -18.91
CA PRO A 148 2.11 -5.80 -18.12
C PRO A 148 2.38 -6.35 -16.71
N LYS A 149 1.35 -6.95 -16.06
CA LYS A 149 1.50 -7.53 -14.72
C LYS A 149 2.50 -8.70 -14.70
N ALA A 150 2.47 -9.57 -15.72
CA ALA A 150 3.45 -10.67 -15.83
C ALA A 150 4.88 -10.15 -15.98
N TYR A 151 5.07 -9.14 -16.83
CA TYR A 151 6.39 -8.52 -17.00
C TYR A 151 6.86 -7.77 -15.77
N LEU A 152 5.95 -7.15 -15.00
CA LEU A 152 6.29 -6.50 -13.75
C LEU A 152 6.79 -7.50 -12.69
N ILE A 153 6.10 -8.64 -12.51
CA ILE A 153 6.56 -9.72 -11.63
C ILE A 153 7.92 -10.25 -12.10
N LYS A 154 8.08 -10.47 -13.41
CA LYS A 154 9.35 -10.91 -13.99
C LYS A 154 10.48 -9.90 -13.78
N ALA A 155 10.18 -8.60 -13.85
CA ALA A 155 11.16 -7.56 -13.54
C ALA A 155 11.66 -7.69 -12.09
N PHE A 156 10.76 -7.81 -11.11
CA PHE A 156 11.17 -7.96 -9.71
C PHE A 156 11.95 -9.26 -9.46
N MET A 157 11.56 -10.35 -10.09
CA MET A 157 12.31 -11.61 -10.03
C MET A 157 13.75 -11.44 -10.54
N LEU A 158 13.93 -10.75 -11.69
CA LEU A 158 15.23 -10.48 -12.25
C LEU A 158 16.07 -9.51 -11.40
N LYS A 159 15.41 -8.54 -10.76
CA LYS A 159 16.05 -7.63 -9.78
C LYS A 159 16.65 -8.43 -8.61
N GLU A 160 15.91 -9.41 -8.07
CA GLU A 160 16.38 -10.28 -7.00
C GLU A 160 17.54 -11.17 -7.44
N GLN A 161 17.51 -11.64 -8.67
CA GLN A 161 18.60 -12.41 -9.30
C GLN A 161 19.81 -11.53 -9.68
N GLN A 162 19.76 -10.23 -9.44
CA GLN A 162 20.79 -9.25 -9.81
C GLN A 162 21.01 -9.12 -11.34
N ASP A 163 20.07 -9.59 -12.14
CA ASP A 163 20.05 -9.36 -13.59
C ASP A 163 19.48 -7.95 -13.88
N THR A 164 20.35 -6.95 -13.75
CA THR A 164 19.98 -5.55 -13.97
C THR A 164 19.50 -5.29 -15.40
N VAL A 165 20.11 -5.92 -16.40
CA VAL A 165 19.74 -5.72 -17.81
C VAL A 165 18.35 -6.28 -18.08
N GLY A 166 18.08 -7.49 -17.61
CA GLY A 166 16.77 -8.11 -17.70
C GLY A 166 15.71 -7.32 -16.96
N TYR A 167 16.01 -6.86 -15.74
CA TYR A 167 15.12 -6.04 -14.93
C TYR A 167 14.66 -4.77 -15.67
N LEU A 168 15.60 -3.96 -16.16
CA LEU A 168 15.27 -2.71 -16.87
C LEU A 168 14.50 -2.98 -18.16
N ARG A 169 14.87 -4.04 -18.90
CA ARG A 169 14.16 -4.43 -20.10
C ARG A 169 12.71 -4.83 -19.83
N MET A 170 12.46 -5.56 -18.75
CA MET A 170 11.08 -5.91 -18.37
C MET A 170 10.27 -4.69 -17.96
N LEU A 171 10.83 -3.76 -17.19
CA LEU A 171 10.15 -2.51 -16.83
C LEU A 171 9.81 -1.67 -18.08
N GLN A 172 10.73 -1.60 -19.06
CA GLN A 172 10.44 -0.90 -20.30
C GLN A 172 9.28 -1.57 -21.06
N LEU A 173 9.25 -2.91 -21.14
CA LEU A 173 8.13 -3.65 -21.74
C LEU A 173 6.80 -3.40 -21.01
N VAL A 174 6.82 -3.21 -19.69
CA VAL A 174 5.62 -2.84 -18.93
C VAL A 174 5.09 -1.51 -19.42
N ILE A 175 5.95 -0.47 -19.49
CA ILE A 175 5.56 0.89 -19.93
C ILE A 175 5.07 0.89 -21.39
N ASP A 176 5.75 0.14 -22.26
CA ASP A 176 5.37 0.04 -23.68
C ASP A 176 3.97 -0.57 -23.86
N GLN A 177 3.55 -1.47 -22.96
CA GLN A 177 2.25 -2.14 -22.99
C GLN A 177 1.17 -1.42 -22.19
N ASP A 178 1.53 -0.84 -21.06
CA ASP A 178 0.66 -0.04 -20.20
C ASP A 178 1.37 1.25 -19.75
N PRO A 179 1.23 2.33 -20.51
CA PRO A 179 1.81 3.63 -20.16
C PRO A 179 1.23 4.25 -18.87
N LYS A 180 0.24 3.60 -18.23
CA LYS A 180 -0.35 4.05 -16.96
C LYS A 180 0.18 3.28 -15.75
N GLU A 181 1.07 2.32 -15.94
CA GLU A 181 1.65 1.57 -14.83
C GLU A 181 2.70 2.40 -14.09
N VAL A 182 2.24 3.15 -13.10
CA VAL A 182 3.05 4.07 -12.28
C VAL A 182 4.25 3.37 -11.63
N LYS A 183 4.05 2.12 -11.20
CA LYS A 183 5.12 1.38 -10.50
C LYS A 183 6.35 1.12 -11.38
N ALA A 184 6.15 0.91 -12.68
CA ALA A 184 7.26 0.72 -13.61
C ALA A 184 8.09 2.00 -13.78
N TYR A 185 7.43 3.16 -13.89
CA TYR A 185 8.11 4.45 -13.92
C TYR A 185 8.85 4.74 -12.61
N LEU A 186 8.24 4.45 -11.46
CA LEU A 186 8.87 4.61 -10.15
C LEU A 186 10.14 3.79 -10.02
N GLU A 187 10.10 2.52 -10.39
CA GLU A 187 11.26 1.61 -10.34
C GLU A 187 12.39 2.07 -11.27
N LEU A 188 12.08 2.54 -12.48
CA LEU A 188 13.07 3.10 -13.41
C LEU A 188 13.62 4.42 -12.86
N GLY A 189 12.76 5.32 -12.39
CA GLY A 189 13.18 6.57 -11.75
C GLY A 189 14.12 6.32 -10.59
N TYR A 190 13.78 5.41 -9.69
CA TYR A 190 14.63 5.03 -8.56
C TYR A 190 15.97 4.43 -8.99
N PHE A 191 15.98 3.56 -10.01
CA PHE A 191 17.21 2.98 -10.53
C PHE A 191 18.17 4.04 -11.08
N TYR A 192 17.67 5.00 -11.87
CA TYR A 192 18.49 6.07 -12.42
C TYR A 192 18.89 7.09 -11.36
N GLN A 193 18.04 7.36 -10.37
CA GLN A 193 18.39 8.22 -9.23
C GLN A 193 19.57 7.66 -8.43
N GLN A 194 19.65 6.36 -8.19
CA GLN A 194 20.78 5.72 -7.49
C GLN A 194 22.12 5.91 -8.25
N LYS A 195 22.05 6.21 -9.53
CA LYS A 195 23.21 6.48 -10.38
C LYS A 195 23.46 7.97 -10.63
N MET A 196 22.67 8.83 -9.99
CA MET A 196 22.68 10.28 -10.22
C MET A 196 22.45 10.63 -11.70
N ASP A 197 21.73 9.78 -12.45
CA ASP A 197 21.42 9.96 -13.86
C ASP A 197 20.17 10.84 -14.03
N PRO A 198 20.24 11.96 -14.79
CA PRO A 198 19.10 12.84 -15.03
C PRO A 198 17.86 12.16 -15.64
N LEU A 199 17.99 10.99 -16.24
CA LEU A 199 16.85 10.20 -16.74
C LEU A 199 15.83 9.90 -15.63
N ALA A 200 16.24 9.86 -14.35
CA ALA A 200 15.34 9.72 -13.22
C ALA A 200 14.22 10.76 -13.23
N ILE A 201 14.54 12.03 -13.57
CA ILE A 201 13.57 13.13 -13.64
C ILE A 201 12.47 12.80 -14.65
N SER A 202 12.86 12.38 -15.87
CA SER A 202 11.89 12.07 -16.92
C SER A 202 10.95 10.92 -16.53
N TYR A 203 11.46 9.89 -15.85
CA TYR A 203 10.63 8.79 -15.38
C TYR A 203 9.66 9.22 -14.26
N TYR A 204 10.12 10.03 -13.31
CA TYR A 204 9.25 10.56 -12.26
C TYR A 204 8.19 11.52 -12.81
N GLU A 205 8.54 12.37 -13.78
CA GLU A 205 7.57 13.26 -14.44
C GLU A 205 6.52 12.46 -15.23
N ASN A 206 6.92 11.40 -15.94
CA ASN A 206 5.97 10.49 -16.59
C ASN A 206 5.05 9.81 -15.58
N ALA A 207 5.56 9.38 -14.43
CA ALA A 207 4.75 8.84 -13.35
C ALA A 207 3.75 9.87 -12.80
N LEU A 208 4.16 11.14 -12.61
CA LEU A 208 3.27 12.23 -12.17
C LEU A 208 2.22 12.61 -13.21
N ASN A 209 2.48 12.41 -14.51
CA ASN A 209 1.46 12.60 -15.55
C ASN A 209 0.30 11.59 -15.38
N VAL A 210 0.56 10.42 -14.80
CA VAL A 210 -0.44 9.39 -14.53
C VAL A 210 -1.09 9.59 -13.16
N ASP A 211 -0.28 9.84 -12.13
CA ASP A 211 -0.72 10.07 -10.75
C ASP A 211 -0.14 11.37 -10.19
N PRO A 212 -0.77 12.53 -10.47
CA PRO A 212 -0.23 13.83 -10.10
C PRO A 212 -0.15 14.10 -8.59
N GLN A 213 -0.88 13.33 -7.79
CA GLN A 213 -0.95 13.50 -6.33
C GLN A 213 -0.13 12.45 -5.58
N ASN A 214 0.75 11.73 -6.24
CA ASN A 214 1.59 10.74 -5.60
C ASN A 214 2.72 11.40 -4.81
N VAL A 215 2.57 11.41 -3.48
CA VAL A 215 3.52 12.07 -2.57
C VAL A 215 4.92 11.45 -2.60
N GLU A 216 5.02 10.14 -2.86
CA GLU A 216 6.30 9.45 -2.98
C GLU A 216 7.06 9.93 -4.23
N ILE A 217 6.38 10.00 -5.38
CA ILE A 217 6.99 10.46 -6.63
C ILE A 217 7.40 11.93 -6.53
N LEU A 218 6.51 12.79 -6.00
CA LEU A 218 6.81 14.20 -5.77
C LEU A 218 8.06 14.35 -4.90
N THR A 219 8.18 13.56 -3.83
CA THR A 219 9.32 13.60 -2.92
C THR A 219 10.59 13.07 -3.56
N ASN A 220 10.53 11.98 -4.32
CA ASN A 220 11.69 11.43 -5.03
C ASN A 220 12.19 12.38 -6.11
N LEU A 221 11.27 13.02 -6.85
CA LEU A 221 11.63 14.05 -7.82
C LEU A 221 12.27 15.28 -7.13
N GLY A 222 11.71 15.71 -5.99
CA GLY A 222 12.30 16.76 -5.15
C GLY A 222 13.72 16.39 -4.70
N LYS A 223 13.93 15.15 -4.26
CA LYS A 223 15.25 14.66 -3.88
C LYS A 223 16.23 14.65 -5.05
N MET A 224 15.78 14.23 -6.23
CA MET A 224 16.63 14.26 -7.42
C MET A 224 17.05 15.69 -7.80
N HIS A 225 16.13 16.67 -7.76
CA HIS A 225 16.46 18.08 -7.97
C HIS A 225 17.43 18.60 -6.90
N GLN A 226 17.23 18.24 -5.63
CA GLN A 226 18.15 18.60 -4.54
C GLN A 226 19.56 18.05 -4.77
N ASP A 227 19.67 16.78 -5.16
CA ASP A 227 20.96 16.12 -5.43
C ASP A 227 21.69 16.73 -6.64
N MET A 228 20.97 17.37 -7.56
CA MET A 228 21.51 18.13 -8.68
C MET A 228 21.80 19.61 -8.36
N GLY A 229 21.54 20.04 -7.12
CA GLY A 229 21.72 21.45 -6.71
C GLY A 229 20.61 22.40 -7.19
N GLU A 230 19.50 21.87 -7.73
CA GLU A 230 18.35 22.66 -8.21
C GLU A 230 17.37 22.91 -7.04
N ILE A 231 17.83 23.70 -6.05
CA ILE A 231 17.16 23.83 -4.74
C ILE A 231 15.72 24.35 -4.85
N GLU A 232 15.47 25.35 -5.71
CA GLU A 232 14.13 25.93 -5.89
C GLU A 232 13.14 24.90 -6.45
N LYS A 233 13.60 24.04 -7.38
CA LYS A 233 12.74 22.96 -7.90
C LYS A 233 12.48 21.88 -6.84
N ALA A 234 13.49 21.54 -6.05
CA ALA A 234 13.35 20.60 -4.95
C ALA A 234 12.32 21.10 -3.93
N GLU A 235 12.41 22.38 -3.52
CA GLU A 235 11.47 23.02 -2.61
C GLU A 235 10.04 22.94 -3.15
N GLN A 236 9.82 23.27 -4.43
CA GLN A 236 8.51 23.20 -5.08
C GLN A 236 7.92 21.78 -5.03
N ARG A 237 8.73 20.75 -5.29
CA ARG A 237 8.27 19.35 -5.29
C ARG A 237 7.96 18.83 -3.89
N TYR A 238 8.80 19.16 -2.91
CA TYR A 238 8.52 18.81 -1.52
C TYR A 238 7.28 19.53 -0.98
N GLN A 239 7.11 20.82 -1.31
CA GLN A 239 5.92 21.57 -0.91
C GLN A 239 4.66 20.97 -1.55
N ALA A 240 4.70 20.59 -2.84
CA ALA A 240 3.59 19.92 -3.51
C ALA A 240 3.21 18.60 -2.81
N ALA A 241 4.20 17.81 -2.35
CA ALA A 241 3.92 16.59 -1.58
C ALA A 241 3.25 16.89 -0.23
N ILE A 242 3.70 17.96 0.46
CA ILE A 242 3.13 18.40 1.75
C ILE A 242 1.71 18.95 1.57
N ASP A 243 1.43 19.63 0.46
CA ASP A 243 0.09 20.14 0.15
C ASP A 243 -0.92 19.00 -0.10
N VAL A 244 -0.46 17.87 -0.67
CA VAL A 244 -1.27 16.65 -0.83
C VAL A 244 -1.46 15.91 0.50
N ASP A 245 -0.36 15.64 1.21
CA ASP A 245 -0.39 15.00 2.53
C ASP A 245 0.46 15.80 3.53
N PRO A 246 -0.19 16.65 4.34
CA PRO A 246 0.50 17.42 5.37
C PRO A 246 1.18 16.60 6.47
N THR A 247 0.98 15.28 6.49
CA THR A 247 1.61 14.37 7.47
C THR A 247 2.72 13.52 6.85
N TYR A 248 3.04 13.72 5.57
CA TYR A 248 4.04 12.92 4.86
C TYR A 248 5.46 13.28 5.30
N ILE A 249 5.98 12.51 6.25
CA ILE A 249 7.25 12.75 6.94
C ILE A 249 8.45 12.92 6.01
N PRO A 250 8.63 12.10 4.93
CA PRO A 250 9.78 12.27 4.05
C PRO A 250 9.88 13.66 3.42
N ALA A 251 8.77 14.21 2.92
CA ALA A 251 8.76 15.54 2.33
C ALA A 251 9.01 16.64 3.38
N LEU A 252 8.35 16.57 4.54
CA LEU A 252 8.54 17.49 5.67
C LEU A 252 10.00 17.52 6.11
N ASN A 253 10.62 16.34 6.27
CA ASN A 253 12.00 16.21 6.69
C ASN A 253 12.98 16.78 5.66
N ASN A 254 12.79 16.42 4.39
CA ASN A 254 13.72 16.85 3.33
C ASN A 254 13.65 18.36 3.08
N LEU A 255 12.45 18.93 3.08
CA LEU A 255 12.28 20.38 2.96
C LEU A 255 12.84 21.11 4.19
N GLY A 256 12.59 20.59 5.40
CA GLY A 256 13.20 21.11 6.61
C GLY A 256 14.73 21.08 6.57
N TYR A 257 15.30 20.04 5.95
CA TYR A 257 16.74 19.90 5.81
C TYR A 257 17.33 20.91 4.81
N ILE A 258 16.63 21.21 3.71
CA ILE A 258 17.03 22.32 2.80
C ILE A 258 17.06 23.64 3.57
N TYR A 259 16.10 23.90 4.45
CA TYR A 259 16.02 25.15 5.22
C TYR A 259 17.07 25.26 6.33
N LEU A 260 17.77 24.16 6.65
CA LEU A 260 18.92 24.17 7.56
C LEU A 260 20.22 24.60 6.86
N ASP A 261 20.27 24.57 5.53
CA ASP A 261 21.44 25.01 4.78
C ASP A 261 21.73 26.48 5.01
N ASP A 262 22.98 26.84 5.29
CA ASP A 262 23.38 28.22 5.62
C ASP A 262 23.16 29.18 4.43
N GLU A 263 23.14 28.68 3.20
CA GLU A 263 22.84 29.50 2.01
C GLU A 263 21.34 29.83 1.92
N VAL A 264 20.47 28.97 2.47
CA VAL A 264 19.02 29.16 2.53
C VAL A 264 18.59 29.85 3.83
N ALA A 265 19.15 29.43 4.97
CA ALA A 265 19.05 30.00 6.31
C ALA A 265 17.60 30.29 6.80
N ARG A 266 16.65 29.39 6.46
CA ARG A 266 15.23 29.50 6.87
C ARG A 266 14.95 28.65 8.11
N TYR A 267 15.72 28.85 9.18
CA TYR A 267 15.73 27.97 10.36
C TYR A 267 14.38 27.92 11.12
N ASP A 268 13.64 29.04 11.21
CA ASP A 268 12.31 29.04 11.86
C ASP A 268 11.29 28.21 11.04
N ASP A 269 11.39 28.20 9.71
CA ASP A 269 10.54 27.36 8.87
C ASP A 269 10.95 25.88 8.97
N ALA A 270 12.25 25.58 9.10
CA ALA A 270 12.73 24.24 9.40
C ALA A 270 12.15 23.70 10.72
N VAL A 271 12.12 24.53 11.79
CA VAL A 271 11.50 24.19 13.09
C VAL A 271 10.02 23.84 12.91
N LYS A 272 9.27 24.59 12.10
CA LYS A 272 7.84 24.32 11.85
C LYS A 272 7.66 22.96 11.16
N LEU A 273 8.43 22.68 10.10
CA LEU A 273 8.36 21.44 9.34
C LEU A 273 8.71 20.22 10.21
N PHE A 274 9.81 20.27 10.95
CA PHE A 274 10.17 19.17 11.86
C PHE A 274 9.16 19.01 13.00
N THR A 275 8.56 20.10 13.49
CA THR A 275 7.50 20.01 14.49
C THR A 275 6.25 19.32 13.93
N GLN A 276 5.89 19.60 12.68
CA GLN A 276 4.81 18.93 11.97
C GLN A 276 5.11 17.43 11.76
N ALA A 277 6.33 17.10 11.35
CA ALA A 277 6.78 15.71 11.20
C ALA A 277 6.77 14.94 12.54
N ILE A 278 7.23 15.56 13.63
CA ILE A 278 7.19 14.98 14.99
C ILE A 278 5.74 14.75 15.44
N LYS A 279 4.81 15.65 15.10
CA LYS A 279 3.38 15.46 15.40
C LYS A 279 2.79 14.26 14.65
N ALA A 280 3.22 14.03 13.41
CA ALA A 280 2.80 12.88 12.61
C ALA A 280 3.36 11.55 13.18
N ASN A 281 4.63 11.54 13.60
CA ASN A 281 5.23 10.39 14.29
C ASN A 281 6.23 10.82 15.36
N PRO A 282 5.83 10.79 16.64
CA PRO A 282 6.66 11.26 17.76
C PRO A 282 7.77 10.28 18.19
N ASN A 283 7.90 9.13 17.54
CA ASN A 283 8.86 8.09 17.92
C ASN A 283 10.13 8.06 17.04
N LEU A 284 10.27 9.01 16.12
CA LEU A 284 11.41 9.08 15.21
C LEU A 284 12.51 9.99 15.78
N ALA A 285 13.58 9.38 16.28
CA ALA A 285 14.69 10.08 16.93
C ALA A 285 15.33 11.17 16.07
N TYR A 286 15.52 10.90 14.78
CA TYR A 286 16.16 11.85 13.85
C TYR A 286 15.39 13.16 13.67
N LEU A 287 14.06 13.15 13.80
CA LEU A 287 13.26 14.37 13.67
C LEU A 287 13.53 15.36 14.82
N TYR A 288 13.69 14.85 16.04
CA TYR A 288 14.10 15.69 17.17
C TYR A 288 15.53 16.20 16.99
N CYS A 289 16.45 15.35 16.50
CA CYS A 289 17.81 15.78 16.22
C CYS A 289 17.84 16.91 15.18
N ASN A 290 17.10 16.78 14.07
CA ASN A 290 17.04 17.80 13.02
C ASN A 290 16.40 19.10 13.53
N ARG A 291 15.34 19.04 14.37
CA ARG A 291 14.76 20.22 15.00
C ARG A 291 15.72 20.83 16.01
N GLY A 292 16.46 20.00 16.75
CA GLY A 292 17.53 20.46 17.65
C GLY A 292 18.61 21.23 16.90
N LEU A 293 18.99 20.78 15.70
CA LEU A 293 19.92 21.46 14.83
C LEU A 293 19.36 22.84 14.39
N ALA A 294 18.09 22.89 13.99
CA ALA A 294 17.43 24.15 13.63
C ALA A 294 17.39 25.13 14.83
N TYR A 295 17.12 24.65 16.05
CA TYR A 295 17.22 25.48 17.24
C TYR A 295 18.66 25.93 17.56
N GLU A 296 19.65 25.08 17.32
CA GLU A 296 21.06 25.43 17.48
C GLU A 296 21.46 26.57 16.52
N SER A 297 21.02 26.52 15.25
CA SER A 297 21.25 27.57 14.24
C SER A 297 20.51 28.89 14.60
N LEU A 298 19.40 28.82 15.33
CA LEU A 298 18.68 29.96 15.89
C LEU A 298 19.26 30.45 17.22
N GLU A 299 20.38 29.89 17.70
CA GLU A 299 20.98 30.15 19.01
C GLU A 299 20.05 29.85 20.22
N LYS A 300 18.97 29.07 19.99
CA LYS A 300 18.01 28.63 21.01
C LYS A 300 18.54 27.36 21.73
N TYR A 301 19.69 27.49 22.39
CA TYR A 301 20.49 26.35 22.87
C TYR A 301 19.73 25.45 23.89
N ASP A 302 18.89 26.02 24.73
CA ASP A 302 18.10 25.23 25.69
C ASP A 302 17.06 24.33 25.00
N LEU A 303 16.45 24.80 23.90
CA LEU A 303 15.52 24.02 23.09
C LEU A 303 16.26 22.95 22.30
N ALA A 304 17.40 23.30 21.71
CA ALA A 304 18.28 22.37 21.02
C ALA A 304 18.69 21.20 21.94
N ARG A 305 19.14 21.50 23.16
CA ARG A 305 19.51 20.51 24.16
C ARG A 305 18.37 19.55 24.47
N LYS A 306 17.18 20.07 24.75
CA LYS A 306 15.98 19.25 25.02
C LYS A 306 15.66 18.29 23.88
N ASP A 307 15.79 18.75 22.65
CA ASP A 307 15.50 17.93 21.46
C ASP A 307 16.59 16.87 21.23
N TYR A 308 17.88 17.18 21.39
CA TYR A 308 18.95 16.20 21.33
C TYR A 308 18.80 15.13 22.42
N GLU A 309 18.50 15.52 23.66
CA GLU A 309 18.23 14.59 24.77
C GLU A 309 17.00 13.71 24.46
N LYS A 310 15.94 14.28 23.88
CA LYS A 310 14.75 13.50 23.47
C LYS A 310 15.10 12.50 22.35
N SER A 311 15.91 12.91 21.39
CA SER A 311 16.45 12.01 20.35
C SER A 311 17.18 10.81 20.96
N LEU A 312 18.07 11.06 21.94
CA LEU A 312 18.81 10.00 22.64
C LEU A 312 17.94 9.12 23.54
N LYS A 313 16.84 9.63 24.08
CA LYS A 313 15.85 8.80 24.80
C LYS A 313 15.12 7.83 23.87
N LEU A 314 14.96 8.17 22.59
CA LEU A 314 14.34 7.32 21.58
C LEU A 314 15.35 6.35 20.95
N HIS A 315 16.60 6.80 20.79
CA HIS A 315 17.70 6.01 20.22
C HIS A 315 19.02 6.37 20.93
N THR A 316 19.41 5.55 21.92
CA THR A 316 20.46 5.87 22.91
C THR A 316 21.84 6.17 22.29
N ASN A 317 22.17 5.57 21.16
CA ASN A 317 23.46 5.75 20.48
C ASN A 317 23.35 6.55 19.19
N PHE A 318 22.38 7.46 19.11
CA PHE A 318 22.20 8.30 17.91
C PHE A 318 23.29 9.37 17.83
N GLU A 319 24.34 9.05 17.08
CA GLU A 319 25.57 9.85 16.97
C GLU A 319 25.33 11.34 16.66
N PRO A 320 24.42 11.72 15.69
CA PRO A 320 24.21 13.13 15.42
C PRO A 320 23.71 13.94 16.63
N ALA A 321 22.90 13.35 17.49
CA ALA A 321 22.41 14.01 18.72
C ALA A 321 23.53 14.12 19.78
N ILE A 322 24.40 13.11 19.91
CA ILE A 322 25.58 13.16 20.78
C ILE A 322 26.50 14.29 20.35
N LEU A 323 26.78 14.39 19.05
CA LEU A 323 27.60 15.47 18.50
C LEU A 323 26.97 16.85 18.71
N GLY A 324 25.63 16.94 18.58
CA GLY A 324 24.89 18.16 18.90
C GLY A 324 25.09 18.61 20.35
N LEU A 325 24.90 17.73 21.33
CA LEU A 325 25.13 18.04 22.75
C LEU A 325 26.59 18.47 23.02
N ASN A 326 27.56 17.77 22.44
CA ASN A 326 28.97 18.11 22.57
C ASN A 326 29.30 19.51 22.02
N ARG A 327 28.65 19.94 20.91
CA ARG A 327 28.80 21.30 20.38
C ARG A 327 28.21 22.34 21.35
N LEU A 328 27.03 22.07 21.91
CA LEU A 328 26.38 22.98 22.88
C LEU A 328 27.25 23.14 24.16
N ASP A 329 27.83 22.05 24.67
CA ASP A 329 28.70 22.09 25.88
C ASP A 329 29.99 22.92 25.66
N LYS A 330 30.49 22.97 24.42
CA LYS A 330 31.64 23.82 24.08
C LYS A 330 31.26 25.31 23.95
N LYS A 331 30.04 25.63 23.52
CA LYS A 331 29.57 27.02 23.36
C LYS A 331 29.16 27.67 24.69
N GLN A 332 28.91 26.88 25.73
CA GLN A 332 28.53 27.35 27.07
C GLN A 332 29.71 27.49 28.05
N LYS A 333 30.92 27.11 27.60
CA LYS A 333 32.21 27.34 28.31
C LYS A 333 32.87 28.63 27.83
#